data_d6de885aa2c764ddd7f1e73102fac69c
#
_entry.id   d6de885aa2c764ddd7f1e73102fac69c
#
_cell.length_a   1.000
_cell.length_b   1.000
_cell.length_c   1.000
_cell.angle_alpha   90.00
_cell.angle_beta   90.00
_cell.angle_gamma   90.00
#
_symmetry.space_group_name_H-M   'P 1'
#
loop_
_entity.id
_entity.type
_entity.pdbx_description
1 polymer ?
#
loop_
_entity_poly.entity_id
_entity_poly.type
_entity_poly.pdbx_seq_one_letter_code
_entity_poly.pdbx_strand_id
1 'polypeptide(L)'
;MQTPTITLRKARRADAPAAFELRNRAILHGCRHDYTAEQLQLWTSGEFSEKFENTVTHHFHLAEIAARIVGTGMINLHTGMIDAVFVEPDVMGQGVGKRMMRHLETLARAAGLAEIRLDASLNAAPFYRTQGFEGDEISLYQSPRGFSLPCIPMVKTLS
;
A
#
# COMPACT_ATOMS: atom_id res chain seq x y z
N MET A 1 11.07 16.80 -20.70
CA MET A 1 10.83 16.76 -19.25
C MET A 1 11.59 15.61 -18.63
N GLN A 2 12.20 15.84 -17.50
CA GLN A 2 12.91 14.79 -16.78
C GLN A 2 11.94 13.99 -15.92
N THR A 3 12.13 12.67 -15.91
CA THR A 3 11.42 11.81 -14.99
C THR A 3 11.89 12.13 -13.55
N PRO A 4 10.97 12.33 -12.60
CA PRO A 4 11.40 12.61 -11.23
C PRO A 4 12.18 11.44 -10.65
N THR A 5 13.20 11.76 -9.84
CA THR A 5 13.97 10.76 -9.14
C THR A 5 13.19 10.28 -7.92
N ILE A 6 12.88 8.98 -7.90
CA ILE A 6 12.16 8.34 -6.80
C ILE A 6 13.17 7.56 -5.97
N THR A 7 13.25 7.87 -4.68
CA THR A 7 14.12 7.14 -3.75
C THR A 7 13.27 6.31 -2.79
N LEU A 8 13.73 5.11 -2.49
CA LEU A 8 13.06 4.19 -1.55
C LEU A 8 13.90 4.09 -0.29
N ARG A 9 13.26 4.11 0.87
CA ARG A 9 13.94 3.92 2.15
C ARG A 9 13.03 3.27 3.18
N LYS A 10 13.63 2.70 4.21
CA LYS A 10 12.91 2.21 5.38
C LYS A 10 12.32 3.39 6.14
N ALA A 11 11.10 3.24 6.65
CA ALA A 11 10.45 4.26 7.45
C ALA A 11 11.04 4.33 8.86
N ARG A 12 10.96 5.51 9.45
CA ARG A 12 11.30 5.78 10.85
C ARG A 12 10.04 6.18 11.59
N ARG A 13 10.07 6.13 12.91
CA ARG A 13 8.91 6.48 13.74
C ARG A 13 8.39 7.89 13.44
N ALA A 14 9.29 8.83 13.19
CA ALA A 14 8.94 10.22 12.87
C ALA A 14 8.15 10.37 11.57
N ASP A 15 8.17 9.36 10.70
CA ASP A 15 7.45 9.38 9.43
C ASP A 15 5.97 8.99 9.59
N ALA A 16 5.58 8.44 10.74
CA ALA A 16 4.23 7.89 10.93
C ALA A 16 3.10 8.91 10.70
N PRO A 17 3.17 10.16 11.20
CA PRO A 17 2.11 11.14 10.92
C PRO A 17 1.92 11.40 9.43
N ALA A 18 3.01 11.59 8.67
CA ALA A 18 2.94 11.83 7.23
C ALA A 18 2.40 10.62 6.49
N ALA A 19 2.81 9.41 6.89
CA ALA A 19 2.32 8.17 6.30
C ALA A 19 0.82 7.99 6.53
N PHE A 20 0.34 8.34 7.73
CA PHE A 20 -1.08 8.25 8.07
C PHE A 20 -1.93 9.19 7.22
N GLU A 21 -1.49 10.44 7.09
CA GLU A 21 -2.19 11.43 6.28
C GLU A 21 -2.21 11.07 4.80
N LEU A 22 -1.08 10.58 4.29
CA LEU A 22 -0.98 10.12 2.89
C LEU A 22 -1.94 8.97 2.64
N ARG A 23 -2.00 7.99 3.54
CA ARG A 23 -2.93 6.87 3.47
C ARG A 23 -4.36 7.36 3.29
N ASN A 24 -4.79 8.27 4.14
CA ASN A 24 -6.17 8.77 4.10
C ASN A 24 -6.47 9.52 2.81
N ARG A 25 -5.55 10.37 2.34
CA ARG A 25 -5.73 11.07 1.06
C ARG A 25 -5.80 10.09 -0.11
N ALA A 26 -4.94 9.09 -0.11
CA ALA A 26 -4.90 8.10 -1.18
C ALA A 26 -6.19 7.28 -1.25
N ILE A 27 -6.71 6.86 -0.10
CA ILE A 27 -7.98 6.12 -0.02
C ILE A 27 -9.14 6.99 -0.52
N LEU A 28 -9.26 8.21 0.01
CA LEU A 28 -10.38 9.10 -0.35
C LEU A 28 -10.36 9.47 -1.83
N HIS A 29 -9.20 9.60 -2.43
CA HIS A 29 -9.08 9.91 -3.86
C HIS A 29 -9.21 8.66 -4.73
N GLY A 30 -8.40 7.63 -4.48
CA GLY A 30 -8.30 6.47 -5.37
C GLY A 30 -9.52 5.56 -5.33
N CYS A 31 -10.18 5.47 -4.19
CA CYS A 31 -11.30 4.56 -4.00
C CYS A 31 -12.68 5.21 -4.19
N ARG A 32 -12.73 6.48 -4.55
CA ARG A 32 -13.98 7.26 -4.57
C ARG A 32 -15.06 6.74 -5.52
N HIS A 33 -14.68 6.02 -6.56
CA HIS A 33 -15.64 5.52 -7.56
C HIS A 33 -16.07 4.07 -7.30
N ASP A 34 -15.32 3.32 -6.50
CA ASP A 34 -15.55 1.90 -6.28
C ASP A 34 -16.09 1.57 -4.90
N TYR A 35 -16.14 2.56 -4.01
CA TYR A 35 -16.62 2.41 -2.64
C TYR A 35 -17.63 3.51 -2.32
N THR A 36 -18.56 3.22 -1.41
CA THR A 36 -19.57 4.19 -0.99
C THR A 36 -18.92 5.26 -0.09
N ALA A 37 -19.59 6.41 0.03
CA ALA A 37 -19.12 7.46 0.94
C ALA A 37 -19.03 6.96 2.38
N GLU A 38 -19.97 6.11 2.81
CA GLU A 38 -19.94 5.51 4.14
C GLU A 38 -18.73 4.59 4.33
N GLN A 39 -18.43 3.75 3.33
CA GLN A 39 -17.26 2.87 3.37
C GLN A 39 -15.96 3.69 3.46
N LEU A 40 -15.84 4.75 2.68
CA LEU A 40 -14.67 5.62 2.71
C LEU A 40 -14.51 6.30 4.05
N GLN A 41 -15.63 6.76 4.65
CA GLN A 41 -15.60 7.38 5.96
C GLN A 41 -15.16 6.40 7.03
N LEU A 42 -15.73 5.20 7.06
CA LEU A 42 -15.34 4.17 8.02
C LEU A 42 -13.85 3.82 7.87
N TRP A 43 -13.39 3.70 6.65
CA TRP A 43 -12.00 3.32 6.36
C TRP A 43 -11.00 4.37 6.84
N THR A 44 -11.34 5.66 6.71
CA THR A 44 -10.43 6.77 7.03
C THR A 44 -10.68 7.45 8.37
N SER A 45 -11.71 7.04 9.11
CA SER A 45 -12.09 7.69 10.39
C SER A 45 -11.31 7.17 11.60
N GLY A 46 -10.45 6.17 11.44
CA GLY A 46 -9.62 5.69 12.54
C GLY A 46 -8.65 6.77 13.00
N GLU A 47 -8.38 6.80 14.30
CA GLU A 47 -7.46 7.78 14.87
C GLU A 47 -6.01 7.32 14.69
N PHE A 48 -5.10 8.28 14.58
CA PHE A 48 -3.67 8.02 14.64
C PHE A 48 -3.34 7.39 16.00
N SER A 49 -2.63 6.26 16.00
CA SER A 49 -2.40 5.49 17.22
C SER A 49 -0.94 5.09 17.36
N GLU A 50 -0.56 4.75 18.61
CA GLU A 50 0.75 4.17 18.89
C GLU A 50 0.94 2.85 18.14
N LYS A 51 -0.11 2.06 17.99
CA LYS A 51 -0.06 0.82 17.20
C LYS A 51 0.35 1.10 15.75
N PHE A 52 -0.22 2.15 15.16
CA PHE A 52 0.15 2.54 13.80
C PHE A 52 1.60 3.02 13.74
N GLU A 53 2.04 3.83 14.70
CA GLU A 53 3.45 4.25 14.79
C GLU A 53 4.40 3.06 14.84
N ASN A 54 4.07 2.05 15.64
CA ASN A 54 4.88 0.84 15.76
C ASN A 54 4.93 0.07 14.44
N THR A 55 3.80 -0.04 13.76
CA THR A 55 3.72 -0.71 12.45
C THR A 55 4.59 0.02 11.42
N VAL A 56 4.53 1.35 11.38
CA VAL A 56 5.37 2.14 10.48
C VAL A 56 6.84 1.90 10.78
N THR A 57 7.20 1.98 12.05
CA THR A 57 8.60 1.81 12.48
C THR A 57 9.18 0.45 12.08
N HIS A 58 8.38 -0.61 12.18
CA HIS A 58 8.89 -1.97 11.99
C HIS A 58 8.70 -2.50 10.57
N HIS A 59 7.69 -2.04 9.82
CA HIS A 59 7.30 -2.69 8.58
C HIS A 59 7.19 -1.80 7.36
N PHE A 60 7.14 -0.48 7.51
CA PHE A 60 6.91 0.41 6.36
C PHE A 60 8.19 0.75 5.62
N HIS A 61 8.03 0.93 4.32
CA HIS A 61 9.00 1.52 3.41
C HIS A 61 8.35 2.72 2.76
N LEU A 62 9.16 3.71 2.42
CA LEU A 62 8.66 4.98 1.88
C LEU A 62 9.33 5.28 0.55
N ALA A 63 8.55 5.88 -0.34
CA ALA A 63 9.06 6.45 -1.58
C ALA A 63 9.05 7.97 -1.44
N GLU A 64 10.15 8.61 -1.88
CA GLU A 64 10.31 10.05 -1.80
C GLU A 64 10.67 10.64 -3.16
N ILE A 65 10.16 11.86 -3.40
CA ILE A 65 10.60 12.71 -4.50
C ILE A 65 10.99 14.04 -3.87
N ALA A 66 12.23 14.48 -4.08
CA ALA A 66 12.76 15.73 -3.52
C ALA A 66 12.51 15.85 -2.01
N ALA A 67 12.80 14.77 -1.29
CA ALA A 67 12.64 14.66 0.17
C ALA A 67 11.19 14.72 0.67
N ARG A 68 10.21 14.70 -0.23
CA ARG A 68 8.79 14.62 0.12
C ARG A 68 8.34 13.16 0.06
N ILE A 69 7.66 12.69 1.10
CA ILE A 69 7.07 11.35 1.10
C ILE A 69 5.89 11.32 0.12
N VAL A 70 5.97 10.47 -0.89
CA VAL A 70 4.94 10.35 -1.94
C VAL A 70 4.35 8.96 -2.06
N GLY A 71 4.90 7.97 -1.35
CA GLY A 71 4.37 6.61 -1.39
C GLY A 71 4.74 5.83 -0.15
N THR A 72 3.93 4.84 0.17
CA THR A 72 4.17 3.90 1.26
C THR A 72 4.03 2.48 0.76
N GLY A 73 4.60 1.54 1.50
CA GLY A 73 4.39 0.12 1.29
C GLY A 73 4.84 -0.65 2.52
N MET A 74 4.18 -1.76 2.79
CA MET A 74 4.47 -2.60 3.94
C MET A 74 4.53 -4.05 3.47
N ILE A 75 5.49 -4.80 3.98
CA ILE A 75 5.55 -6.25 3.74
C ILE A 75 5.89 -6.97 5.04
N ASN A 76 5.18 -8.05 5.29
CA ASN A 76 5.53 -9.00 6.34
C ASN A 76 6.41 -10.08 5.72
N LEU A 77 7.69 -10.08 6.05
CA LEU A 77 8.66 -11.01 5.45
C LEU A 77 8.53 -12.45 5.97
N HIS A 78 7.70 -12.69 6.97
CA HIS A 78 7.41 -14.04 7.44
C HIS A 78 6.26 -14.68 6.66
N THR A 79 5.27 -13.88 6.27
CA THR A 79 4.06 -14.39 5.62
C THR A 79 3.98 -14.07 4.14
N GLY A 80 4.73 -13.07 3.67
CA GLY A 80 4.64 -12.59 2.30
C GLY A 80 3.48 -11.63 2.06
N MET A 81 2.77 -11.22 3.12
CA MET A 81 1.63 -10.31 2.98
C MET A 81 2.11 -8.87 2.80
N ILE A 82 1.60 -8.24 1.74
CA ILE A 82 1.84 -6.84 1.43
C ILE A 82 0.59 -6.05 1.80
N ASP A 83 0.79 -4.91 2.44
CA ASP A 83 -0.27 -4.00 2.85
C ASP A 83 0.15 -2.56 2.66
N ALA A 84 -0.81 -1.66 2.79
CA ALA A 84 -0.58 -0.22 2.89
C ALA A 84 0.26 0.35 1.74
N VAL A 85 0.02 -0.12 0.52
CA VAL A 85 0.63 0.43 -0.68
C VAL A 85 -0.23 1.61 -1.12
N PHE A 86 0.23 2.82 -0.83
CA PHE A 86 -0.48 4.06 -1.13
C PHE A 86 0.44 5.04 -1.84
N VAL A 87 -0.12 5.78 -2.78
CA VAL A 87 0.61 6.80 -3.54
C VAL A 87 -0.11 8.13 -3.40
N GLU A 88 0.65 9.19 -3.17
CA GLU A 88 0.09 10.55 -3.09
C GLU A 88 -0.65 10.86 -4.39
N PRO A 89 -1.92 11.32 -4.32
CA PRO A 89 -2.73 11.52 -5.53
C PRO A 89 -2.11 12.44 -6.59
N ASP A 90 -1.39 13.49 -6.18
CA ASP A 90 -0.82 14.46 -7.12
C ASP A 90 0.40 13.95 -7.90
N VAL A 91 0.93 12.78 -7.54
CA VAL A 91 2.05 12.17 -8.28
C VAL A 91 1.69 10.83 -8.91
N MET A 92 0.41 10.48 -8.94
CA MET A 92 -0.02 9.24 -9.60
C MET A 92 0.35 9.26 -11.08
N GLY A 93 0.68 8.10 -11.63
CA GLY A 93 1.10 7.98 -13.03
C GLY A 93 2.58 8.27 -13.27
N GLN A 94 3.35 8.55 -12.21
CA GLN A 94 4.80 8.82 -12.32
C GLN A 94 5.68 7.64 -11.94
N GLY A 95 5.08 6.46 -11.72
CA GLY A 95 5.82 5.24 -11.45
C GLY A 95 6.15 5.00 -9.98
N VAL A 96 5.58 5.76 -9.04
CA VAL A 96 5.84 5.59 -7.61
C VAL A 96 5.38 4.21 -7.13
N GLY A 97 4.16 3.80 -7.47
CA GLY A 97 3.63 2.50 -7.08
C GLY A 97 4.45 1.35 -7.64
N LYS A 98 4.83 1.45 -8.91
CA LYS A 98 5.67 0.44 -9.56
C LYS A 98 7.03 0.30 -8.88
N ARG A 99 7.67 1.41 -8.55
CA ARG A 99 8.94 1.41 -7.84
C ARG A 99 8.80 0.80 -6.45
N MET A 100 7.73 1.14 -5.73
CA MET A 100 7.47 0.56 -4.41
C MET A 100 7.26 -0.95 -4.52
N MET A 101 6.46 -1.43 -5.46
CA MET A 101 6.22 -2.86 -5.61
C MET A 101 7.51 -3.62 -5.96
N ARG A 102 8.35 -3.07 -6.82
CA ARG A 102 9.66 -3.67 -7.11
C ARG A 102 10.53 -3.76 -5.89
N HIS A 103 10.52 -2.72 -5.06
CA HIS A 103 11.29 -2.69 -3.82
C HIS A 103 10.83 -3.78 -2.86
N LEU A 104 9.51 -3.90 -2.64
CA LEU A 104 8.96 -4.92 -1.75
C LEU A 104 9.24 -6.34 -2.28
N GLU A 105 9.14 -6.54 -3.58
CA GLU A 105 9.45 -7.83 -4.19
C GLU A 105 10.92 -8.20 -4.02
N THR A 106 11.83 -7.22 -4.15
CA THR A 106 13.26 -7.44 -3.92
C THR A 106 13.51 -7.91 -2.49
N LEU A 107 12.84 -7.28 -1.51
CA LEU A 107 12.94 -7.71 -0.12
C LEU A 107 12.41 -9.13 0.09
N ALA A 108 11.30 -9.46 -0.54
CA ALA A 108 10.69 -10.78 -0.44
C ALA A 108 11.63 -11.86 -1.01
N ARG A 109 12.22 -11.60 -2.17
CA ARG A 109 13.17 -12.54 -2.80
C ARG A 109 14.41 -12.72 -1.95
N ALA A 110 14.94 -11.64 -1.37
CA ALA A 110 16.09 -11.70 -0.48
C ALA A 110 15.78 -12.51 0.80
N ALA A 111 14.54 -12.50 1.25
CA ALA A 111 14.10 -13.28 2.40
C ALA A 111 13.77 -14.74 2.05
N GLY A 112 13.89 -15.13 0.77
CA GLY A 112 13.63 -16.50 0.33
C GLY A 112 12.16 -16.88 0.21
N LEU A 113 11.27 -15.90 0.09
CA LEU A 113 9.84 -16.17 -0.03
C LEU A 113 9.50 -16.73 -1.42
N ALA A 114 8.61 -17.73 -1.45
CA ALA A 114 8.16 -18.35 -2.69
C ALA A 114 7.04 -17.54 -3.36
N GLU A 115 6.30 -16.77 -2.60
CA GLU A 115 5.20 -15.95 -3.11
C GLU A 115 4.95 -14.74 -2.23
N ILE A 116 4.30 -13.75 -2.81
CA ILE A 116 3.79 -12.58 -2.09
C ILE A 116 2.30 -12.45 -2.39
N ARG A 117 1.56 -11.89 -1.44
CA ARG A 117 0.10 -11.77 -1.55
C ARG A 117 -0.39 -10.45 -1.00
N LEU A 118 -1.57 -10.05 -1.43
CA LEU A 118 -2.21 -8.83 -0.94
C LEU A 118 -3.72 -8.91 -1.17
N ASP A 119 -4.45 -8.05 -0.45
CA ASP A 119 -5.87 -7.83 -0.69
C ASP A 119 -6.00 -6.48 -1.39
N ALA A 120 -6.22 -6.52 -2.70
CA ALA A 120 -6.28 -5.29 -3.49
C ALA A 120 -7.61 -4.58 -3.27
N SER A 121 -7.58 -3.25 -3.16
CA SER A 121 -8.80 -2.48 -3.32
C SER A 121 -9.31 -2.65 -4.75
N LEU A 122 -10.62 -2.49 -4.96
CA LEU A 122 -11.24 -2.75 -6.26
C LEU A 122 -10.63 -1.91 -7.38
N ASN A 123 -10.31 -0.65 -7.07
CA ASN A 123 -9.70 0.27 -8.05
C ASN A 123 -8.24 -0.06 -8.34
N ALA A 124 -7.53 -0.71 -7.42
CA ALA A 124 -6.10 -0.99 -7.56
C ALA A 124 -5.79 -2.35 -8.19
N ALA A 125 -6.74 -3.26 -8.24
CA ALA A 125 -6.52 -4.59 -8.80
C ALA A 125 -5.91 -4.58 -10.20
N PRO A 126 -6.37 -3.73 -11.16
CA PRO A 126 -5.74 -3.67 -12.48
C PRO A 126 -4.25 -3.31 -12.42
N PHE A 127 -3.88 -2.38 -11.53
CA PHE A 127 -2.48 -2.03 -11.33
C PHE A 127 -1.66 -3.24 -10.89
N TYR A 128 -2.15 -3.97 -9.89
CA TYR A 128 -1.42 -5.14 -9.39
C TYR A 128 -1.30 -6.24 -10.44
N ARG A 129 -2.29 -6.39 -11.32
CA ARG A 129 -2.18 -7.34 -12.43
C ARG A 129 -1.02 -6.96 -13.36
N THR A 130 -0.79 -5.67 -13.60
CA THR A 130 0.36 -5.23 -14.40
C THR A 130 1.69 -5.55 -13.72
N GLN A 131 1.69 -5.75 -12.40
CA GLN A 131 2.87 -6.12 -11.62
C GLN A 131 3.03 -7.64 -11.48
N GLY A 132 2.19 -8.42 -12.14
CA GLY A 132 2.29 -9.87 -12.15
C GLY A 132 1.45 -10.60 -11.10
N PHE A 133 0.58 -9.89 -10.38
CA PHE A 133 -0.32 -10.52 -9.43
C PHE A 133 -1.55 -11.10 -10.15
N GLU A 134 -2.05 -12.20 -9.63
CA GLU A 134 -3.23 -12.89 -10.15
C GLU A 134 -4.33 -12.93 -9.10
N GLY A 135 -5.56 -12.76 -9.55
CA GLY A 135 -6.76 -12.79 -8.72
C GLY A 135 -7.83 -11.90 -9.30
N ASP A 136 -9.08 -12.38 -9.30
CA ASP A 136 -10.21 -11.64 -9.88
C ASP A 136 -11.50 -11.81 -9.08
N GLU A 137 -11.49 -12.61 -8.01
CA GLU A 137 -12.67 -12.84 -7.20
C GLU A 137 -12.81 -11.81 -6.09
N ILE A 138 -13.99 -11.24 -5.94
CA ILE A 138 -14.27 -10.28 -4.88
C ILE A 138 -14.49 -11.04 -3.58
N SER A 139 -13.82 -10.58 -2.52
CA SER A 139 -13.93 -11.08 -1.16
C SER A 139 -14.21 -9.91 -0.23
N LEU A 140 -14.37 -10.19 1.05
CA LEU A 140 -14.56 -9.14 2.06
C LEU A 140 -13.34 -9.09 2.99
N TYR A 141 -12.73 -7.92 3.06
CA TYR A 141 -11.71 -7.63 4.06
C TYR A 141 -12.41 -7.26 5.37
N GLN A 142 -12.06 -7.95 6.44
CA GLN A 142 -12.59 -7.68 7.78
C GLN A 142 -11.64 -6.72 8.51
N SER A 143 -12.11 -5.51 8.77
CA SER A 143 -11.33 -4.54 9.52
C SER A 143 -11.30 -4.90 11.01
N PRO A 144 -10.14 -4.71 11.70
CA PRO A 144 -10.09 -4.84 13.16
C PRO A 144 -11.07 -3.91 13.88
N ARG A 145 -11.54 -2.84 13.23
CA ARG A 145 -12.51 -1.92 13.81
C ARG A 145 -13.97 -2.31 13.57
N GLY A 146 -14.23 -3.52 13.03
CA GLY A 146 -15.56 -4.12 12.98
C GLY A 146 -16.38 -3.83 11.74
N PHE A 147 -15.79 -3.29 10.66
CA PHE A 147 -16.47 -3.13 9.38
C PHE A 147 -15.80 -3.98 8.31
N SER A 148 -16.52 -4.20 7.19
CA SER A 148 -16.01 -4.99 6.07
C SER A 148 -15.91 -4.13 4.82
N LEU A 149 -14.90 -4.42 3.99
CA LEU A 149 -14.72 -3.75 2.70
C LEU A 149 -14.53 -4.80 1.60
N PRO A 150 -15.15 -4.61 0.43
CA PRO A 150 -14.87 -5.50 -0.69
C PRO A 150 -13.41 -5.33 -1.14
N CYS A 151 -12.78 -6.44 -1.47
CA CYS A 151 -11.39 -6.46 -1.94
C CYS A 151 -11.20 -7.63 -2.91
N ILE A 152 -10.06 -7.67 -3.56
CA ILE A 152 -9.68 -8.78 -4.44
C ILE A 152 -8.37 -9.37 -3.90
N PRO A 153 -8.41 -10.55 -3.28
CA PRO A 153 -7.18 -11.25 -2.88
C PRO A 153 -6.36 -11.60 -4.11
N MET A 154 -5.07 -11.30 -4.06
CA MET A 154 -4.17 -11.54 -5.19
C MET A 154 -2.86 -12.14 -4.70
N VAL A 155 -2.21 -12.91 -5.59
CA VAL A 155 -0.96 -13.59 -5.29
C VAL A 155 -0.01 -13.46 -6.49
N LYS A 156 1.28 -13.35 -6.19
CA LYS A 156 2.34 -13.41 -7.19
C LYS A 156 3.36 -14.45 -6.75
N THR A 157 3.61 -15.44 -7.61
CA THR A 157 4.64 -16.44 -7.40
C THR A 157 6.01 -15.82 -7.73
N LEU A 158 6.97 -16.04 -6.86
CA LEU A 158 8.36 -15.60 -7.05
C LEU A 158 9.19 -16.79 -7.47
N SER A 159 9.92 -16.63 -8.55
CA SER A 159 10.75 -17.71 -9.07
C SER A 159 12.23 -17.49 -8.74
#